data_b21f457307b5f8d76cb3f6f5aaa28356
#
_entry.id   b21f457307b5f8d76cb3f6f5aaa28356
#
_cell.length_a   1.000
_cell.length_b   1.000
_cell.length_c   1.000
_cell.angle_alpha   90.00
_cell.angle_beta   90.00
_cell.angle_gamma   90.00
#
_symmetry.space_group_name_H-M   'P 1'
#
loop_
_entity.id
_entity.type
_entity.pdbx_description
1 polymer ?
#
loop_
_entity_poly.entity_id
_entity_poly.type
_entity_poly.pdbx_seq_one_letter_code
_entity_poly.pdbx_strand_id
1 'polypeptide(L)'
;MRSVLLAGCLCALSVPAYADANADLNNLVSDVWAYTLKEQPVYASALGMNDYANELGDYTLAAQDRRAAQATQFLARLDAIPAASLDAPTKVEAGILRRSLNSAIEGNRFGQRAINFTTYSSWHQQLAGMAQNLPFKTKRDFESYNARLTQYARANDENIAVANVAIKGKFTQACETLNGFEGTISGLVAPDIHRSRFFGPYAGKRPENISETDFAILAANAEATIRTVVYPALNKQLAWYTTSYKPACAKAPGVSAQPNGAAYYAFRIREETTTDLTAEQIHQIGLSEVMRIRAEMVEVAKKAGYPSREAFIAHLRTDPQYYAKTPEELMEKVARVTKIIDGKMPTLFGHLPRLPYGIREIPAETAECTTTAYYNPGSPEIGISGTYFVNTSKLNQRPFWEIPALSAHEAVPGHHNQIALQQELPLSDFRKYGASFTAFTEGWGLYSERLGIEMGLYDTPAKDMGRLSYEMWRACRLVVDTGIHAKGWSKQQAIAFMTDNSALSAANIEAEVNRYISWPGQALAYKLGELKIRELRDIATKELGSKFDLAAFHDAVLGQGSVPLNVLDQQIKDWVAAEKTKG
;
A
#
# COMPACT_ATOMS: atom_id res chain seq x y z
N MET A 1 35.47 77.13 -19.15
CA MET A 1 34.40 76.20 -19.50
C MET A 1 34.93 74.79 -19.25
N ARG A 2 34.52 74.19 -18.13
CA ARG A 2 34.91 72.82 -17.75
C ARG A 2 33.68 71.96 -17.83
N SER A 3 33.68 71.01 -18.74
CA SER A 3 32.63 69.98 -18.89
C SER A 3 32.80 68.92 -17.84
N VAL A 4 31.73 68.65 -17.06
CA VAL A 4 31.65 67.55 -16.09
C VAL A 4 30.95 66.40 -16.78
N LEU A 5 31.68 65.31 -16.95
CA LEU A 5 31.10 64.03 -17.38
C LEU A 5 30.53 63.32 -16.15
N LEU A 6 29.19 63.11 -16.13
CA LEU A 6 28.52 62.20 -15.22
C LEU A 6 28.69 60.77 -15.73
N ALA A 7 29.41 59.92 -14.98
CA ALA A 7 29.43 58.49 -15.15
C ALA A 7 28.22 57.89 -14.44
N GLY A 8 27.23 57.42 -15.19
CA GLY A 8 26.13 56.63 -14.67
C GLY A 8 26.54 55.22 -14.34
N CYS A 9 26.59 54.82 -13.07
CA CYS A 9 26.68 53.42 -12.64
C CYS A 9 25.36 52.71 -12.94
N LEU A 10 25.35 51.84 -13.95
CA LEU A 10 24.31 50.83 -14.08
C LEU A 10 24.52 49.73 -13.01
N CYS A 11 23.78 49.82 -11.91
CA CYS A 11 23.60 48.67 -11.02
C CYS A 11 22.68 47.66 -11.75
N ALA A 12 23.29 46.62 -12.33
CA ALA A 12 22.55 45.44 -12.73
C ALA A 12 21.97 44.80 -11.48
N LEU A 13 20.66 44.98 -11.26
CA LEU A 13 19.91 44.22 -10.29
C LEU A 13 19.93 42.75 -10.74
N SER A 14 20.79 41.96 -10.12
CA SER A 14 20.71 40.48 -10.23
C SER A 14 19.36 40.06 -9.62
N VAL A 15 18.39 39.74 -10.46
CA VAL A 15 17.15 39.08 -10.05
C VAL A 15 17.59 37.77 -9.37
N PRO A 16 17.08 37.44 -8.18
CA PRO A 16 17.59 36.29 -7.44
C PRO A 16 17.30 34.98 -8.21
N ALA A 17 18.31 34.17 -8.35
CA ALA A 17 18.28 32.82 -8.96
C ALA A 17 17.29 31.84 -8.26
N TYR A 18 16.65 32.26 -7.18
CA TYR A 18 15.70 31.45 -6.39
C TYR A 18 14.38 31.15 -7.12
N ALA A 19 13.87 32.11 -7.90
CA ALA A 19 12.58 31.94 -8.61
C ALA A 19 12.70 30.88 -9.74
N ASP A 20 13.83 30.85 -10.41
CA ASP A 20 14.07 29.91 -11.51
C ASP A 20 14.24 28.47 -11.00
N ALA A 21 14.97 28.26 -9.88
CA ALA A 21 15.23 26.91 -9.35
C ALA A 21 13.95 26.20 -8.89
N ASN A 22 13.03 26.89 -8.22
CA ASN A 22 11.73 26.32 -7.82
C ASN A 22 10.87 26.02 -9.05
N ALA A 23 10.86 26.91 -10.04
CA ALA A 23 10.13 26.70 -11.29
C ALA A 23 10.71 25.50 -12.08
N ASP A 24 12.04 25.38 -12.16
CA ASP A 24 12.73 24.27 -12.82
C ASP A 24 12.40 22.93 -12.16
N LEU A 25 12.36 22.88 -10.82
CA LEU A 25 11.95 21.68 -10.12
C LEU A 25 10.47 21.34 -10.37
N ASN A 26 9.56 22.30 -10.30
CA ASN A 26 8.14 22.07 -10.56
C ASN A 26 7.90 21.55 -11.98
N ASN A 27 8.62 22.09 -12.97
CA ASN A 27 8.58 21.60 -14.34
C ASN A 27 9.10 20.15 -14.44
N LEU A 28 10.22 19.83 -13.75
CA LEU A 28 10.75 18.46 -13.71
C LEU A 28 9.77 17.49 -13.07
N VAL A 29 9.15 17.86 -11.94
CA VAL A 29 8.14 17.03 -11.26
C VAL A 29 6.94 16.76 -12.18
N SER A 30 6.49 17.79 -12.91
CA SER A 30 5.40 17.66 -13.89
C SER A 30 5.77 16.72 -15.04
N ASP A 31 6.99 16.80 -15.56
CA ASP A 31 7.49 15.91 -16.61
C ASP A 31 7.59 14.45 -16.14
N VAL A 32 8.08 14.24 -14.91
CA VAL A 32 8.14 12.90 -14.29
C VAL A 32 6.74 12.33 -14.12
N TRP A 33 5.79 13.14 -13.67
CA TRP A 33 4.41 12.72 -13.51
C TRP A 33 3.75 12.37 -14.84
N ALA A 34 3.88 13.22 -15.84
CA ALA A 34 3.36 12.96 -17.19
C ALA A 34 3.95 11.67 -17.79
N TYR A 35 5.26 11.44 -17.60
CA TYR A 35 5.90 10.20 -18.03
C TYR A 35 5.35 8.99 -17.27
N THR A 36 5.13 9.10 -15.96
CA THR A 36 4.56 8.02 -15.13
C THR A 36 3.17 7.63 -15.62
N LEU A 37 2.30 8.59 -15.89
CA LEU A 37 0.95 8.35 -16.39
C LEU A 37 0.95 7.68 -17.78
N LYS A 38 1.86 8.08 -18.66
CA LYS A 38 2.04 7.43 -19.97
C LYS A 38 2.45 5.97 -19.84
N GLU A 39 3.37 5.66 -18.93
CA GLU A 39 3.83 4.28 -18.69
C GLU A 39 2.81 3.43 -17.90
N GLN A 40 1.81 4.06 -17.26
CA GLN A 40 0.76 3.41 -16.46
C GLN A 40 -0.66 3.82 -16.90
N PRO A 41 -1.09 3.46 -18.12
CA PRO A 41 -2.35 3.96 -18.73
C PRO A 41 -3.61 3.61 -17.93
N VAL A 42 -3.66 2.42 -17.29
CA VAL A 42 -4.81 2.02 -16.47
C VAL A 42 -4.90 2.89 -15.22
N TYR A 43 -3.75 3.20 -14.58
CA TYR A 43 -3.69 4.09 -13.43
C TYR A 43 -4.09 5.53 -13.80
N ALA A 44 -3.60 6.04 -14.95
CA ALA A 44 -3.99 7.35 -15.47
C ALA A 44 -5.52 7.47 -15.60
N SER A 45 -6.18 6.44 -16.15
CA SER A 45 -7.65 6.42 -16.28
C SER A 45 -8.38 6.34 -14.93
N ALA A 46 -7.81 5.65 -13.94
CA ALA A 46 -8.36 5.62 -12.57
C ALA A 46 -8.33 7.00 -11.90
N LEU A 47 -7.40 7.87 -12.31
CA LEU A 47 -7.32 9.27 -11.89
C LEU A 47 -8.13 10.23 -12.79
N GLY A 48 -8.92 9.72 -13.74
CA GLY A 48 -9.72 10.53 -14.67
C GLY A 48 -8.95 11.07 -15.88
N MET A 49 -7.67 10.70 -16.05
CA MET A 49 -6.84 11.13 -17.18
C MET A 49 -6.97 10.14 -18.35
N ASN A 50 -7.57 10.58 -19.44
CA ASN A 50 -8.05 9.69 -20.51
C ASN A 50 -7.19 9.70 -21.79
N ASP A 51 -6.01 10.32 -21.77
CA ASP A 51 -5.14 10.39 -22.96
C ASP A 51 -4.67 9.02 -23.45
N TYR A 52 -4.53 8.06 -22.51
CA TYR A 52 -4.10 6.68 -22.75
C TYR A 52 -5.21 5.66 -22.45
N ALA A 53 -6.49 6.07 -22.49
CA ALA A 53 -7.61 5.25 -22.03
C ALA A 53 -7.78 3.91 -22.77
N ASN A 54 -7.31 3.82 -24.00
CA ASN A 54 -7.39 2.62 -24.84
C ASN A 54 -6.23 1.64 -24.64
N GLU A 55 -5.23 1.97 -23.80
CA GLU A 55 -3.97 1.24 -23.73
C GLU A 55 -3.84 0.42 -22.43
N LEU A 56 -3.16 -0.72 -22.53
CA LEU A 56 -2.50 -1.39 -21.41
C LEU A 56 -1.00 -1.05 -21.42
N GLY A 57 -0.38 -1.06 -20.26
CA GLY A 57 1.07 -0.81 -20.14
C GLY A 57 1.93 -1.80 -20.93
N ASP A 58 3.22 -1.48 -21.08
CA ASP A 58 4.27 -2.36 -21.57
C ASP A 58 4.91 -3.08 -20.37
N TYR A 59 4.74 -4.40 -20.29
CA TYR A 59 5.19 -5.24 -19.17
C TYR A 59 6.55 -5.92 -19.41
N THR A 60 7.21 -5.63 -20.52
CA THR A 60 8.49 -6.27 -20.89
C THR A 60 9.66 -5.80 -20.00
N LEU A 61 10.75 -6.60 -19.94
CA LEU A 61 12.01 -6.17 -19.30
C LEU A 61 12.63 -4.97 -20.03
N ALA A 62 12.47 -4.89 -21.36
CA ALA A 62 12.94 -3.74 -22.14
C ALA A 62 12.23 -2.44 -21.69
N ALA A 63 10.95 -2.50 -21.35
CA ALA A 63 10.23 -1.35 -20.79
C ALA A 63 10.74 -0.99 -19.38
N GLN A 64 11.09 -1.98 -18.56
CA GLN A 64 11.71 -1.71 -17.25
C GLN A 64 13.07 -1.01 -17.42
N ASP A 65 13.89 -1.47 -18.37
CA ASP A 65 15.19 -0.84 -18.69
C ASP A 65 15.01 0.59 -19.20
N ARG A 66 14.04 0.82 -20.09
CA ARG A 66 13.69 2.16 -20.59
C ARG A 66 13.27 3.09 -19.45
N ARG A 67 12.42 2.63 -18.53
CA ARG A 67 11.99 3.40 -17.35
C ARG A 67 13.17 3.75 -16.44
N ALA A 68 14.08 2.83 -16.19
CA ALA A 68 15.29 3.09 -15.39
C ALA A 68 16.25 4.07 -16.07
N ALA A 69 16.40 3.98 -17.40
CA ALA A 69 17.20 4.93 -18.18
C ALA A 69 16.56 6.34 -18.14
N GLN A 70 15.23 6.44 -18.26
CA GLN A 70 14.52 7.71 -18.13
C GLN A 70 14.65 8.29 -16.71
N ALA A 71 14.54 7.46 -15.67
CA ALA A 71 14.78 7.88 -14.30
C ALA A 71 16.20 8.45 -14.11
N THR A 72 17.21 7.86 -14.78
CA THR A 72 18.59 8.40 -14.78
C THR A 72 18.66 9.78 -15.43
N GLN A 73 17.95 10.01 -16.53
CA GLN A 73 17.88 11.32 -17.18
C GLN A 73 17.18 12.36 -16.29
N PHE A 74 16.08 11.99 -15.64
CA PHE A 74 15.39 12.86 -14.68
C PHE A 74 16.28 13.18 -13.47
N LEU A 75 17.03 12.21 -12.96
CA LEU A 75 17.96 12.42 -11.85
C LEU A 75 19.07 13.41 -12.24
N ALA A 76 19.61 13.31 -13.44
CA ALA A 76 20.62 14.25 -13.94
C ALA A 76 20.06 15.69 -14.06
N ARG A 77 18.78 15.85 -14.48
CA ARG A 77 18.11 17.15 -14.48
C ARG A 77 17.92 17.68 -13.05
N LEU A 78 17.53 16.82 -12.11
CA LEU A 78 17.40 17.19 -10.69
C LEU A 78 18.75 17.61 -10.08
N ASP A 79 19.84 16.95 -10.45
CA ASP A 79 21.19 17.28 -9.98
C ASP A 79 21.72 18.62 -10.52
N ALA A 80 21.20 19.06 -11.67
CA ALA A 80 21.54 20.36 -12.26
C ALA A 80 20.83 21.56 -11.55
N ILE A 81 19.80 21.30 -10.76
CA ILE A 81 19.08 22.33 -10.02
C ILE A 81 19.84 22.67 -8.73
N PRO A 82 20.23 23.94 -8.49
CA PRO A 82 20.97 24.31 -7.28
C PRO A 82 20.12 24.14 -6.01
N ALA A 83 20.39 23.09 -5.24
CA ALA A 83 19.61 22.75 -4.05
C ALA A 83 19.59 23.88 -2.99
N ALA A 84 20.64 24.69 -2.91
CA ALA A 84 20.70 25.86 -2.01
C ALA A 84 19.67 26.94 -2.37
N SER A 85 19.27 27.01 -3.65
CA SER A 85 18.31 28.00 -4.18
C SER A 85 16.85 27.60 -4.03
N LEU A 86 16.57 26.37 -3.57
CA LEU A 86 15.21 25.89 -3.32
C LEU A 86 14.70 26.41 -1.97
N ASP A 87 13.41 26.73 -1.88
CA ASP A 87 12.74 26.98 -0.60
C ASP A 87 12.51 25.66 0.19
N ALA A 88 12.03 25.77 1.42
CA ALA A 88 11.88 24.60 2.30
C ALA A 88 10.89 23.54 1.77
N PRO A 89 9.68 23.89 1.29
CA PRO A 89 8.76 22.92 0.70
C PRO A 89 9.33 22.23 -0.54
N THR A 90 9.96 23.01 -1.41
CA THR A 90 10.53 22.52 -2.67
C THR A 90 11.75 21.63 -2.45
N LYS A 91 12.53 21.85 -1.38
CA LYS A 91 13.61 20.93 -0.94
C LYS A 91 13.06 19.56 -0.55
N VAL A 92 11.93 19.50 0.13
CA VAL A 92 11.26 18.25 0.48
C VAL A 92 10.83 17.52 -0.79
N GLU A 93 10.19 18.22 -1.74
CA GLU A 93 9.79 17.69 -3.04
C GLU A 93 10.99 17.09 -3.79
N ALA A 94 12.10 17.83 -3.89
CA ALA A 94 13.34 17.38 -4.54
C ALA A 94 13.92 16.14 -3.87
N GLY A 95 13.91 16.07 -2.53
CA GLY A 95 14.38 14.91 -1.77
C GLY A 95 13.56 13.65 -2.03
N ILE A 96 12.24 13.80 -2.08
CA ILE A 96 11.30 12.70 -2.37
C ILE A 96 11.46 12.23 -3.81
N LEU A 97 11.51 13.15 -4.78
CA LEU A 97 11.75 12.81 -6.17
C LEU A 97 13.07 12.07 -6.36
N ARG A 98 14.16 12.57 -5.77
CA ARG A 98 15.48 11.93 -5.80
C ARG A 98 15.45 10.50 -5.28
N ARG A 99 14.77 10.29 -4.15
CA ARG A 99 14.61 8.96 -3.58
C ARG A 99 13.87 8.03 -4.53
N SER A 100 12.75 8.46 -5.09
CA SER A 100 11.95 7.66 -6.03
C SER A 100 12.74 7.29 -7.29
N LEU A 101 13.48 8.25 -7.87
CA LEU A 101 14.32 8.02 -9.04
C LEU A 101 15.48 7.05 -8.74
N ASN A 102 16.19 7.23 -7.62
CA ASN A 102 17.26 6.32 -7.20
C ASN A 102 16.74 4.90 -6.95
N SER A 103 15.59 4.75 -6.32
CA SER A 103 14.97 3.46 -6.09
C SER A 103 14.62 2.74 -7.40
N ALA A 104 14.05 3.44 -8.37
CA ALA A 104 13.78 2.89 -9.70
C ALA A 104 15.04 2.43 -10.42
N ILE A 105 16.13 3.21 -10.35
CA ILE A 105 17.43 2.89 -10.95
C ILE A 105 18.08 1.69 -10.25
N GLU A 106 18.11 1.69 -8.91
CA GLU A 106 18.75 0.62 -8.13
C GLU A 106 17.97 -0.69 -8.28
N GLY A 107 16.63 -0.65 -8.14
CA GLY A 107 15.77 -1.83 -8.26
C GLY A 107 15.92 -2.53 -9.61
N ASN A 108 16.14 -1.77 -10.69
CA ASN A 108 16.35 -2.32 -12.03
C ASN A 108 17.65 -3.11 -12.19
N ARG A 109 18.63 -2.96 -11.29
CA ARG A 109 19.91 -3.70 -11.33
C ARG A 109 19.78 -5.14 -10.82
N PHE A 110 18.72 -5.46 -10.07
CA PHE A 110 18.52 -6.79 -9.50
C PHE A 110 17.77 -7.70 -10.46
N GLY A 111 18.18 -8.96 -10.56
CA GLY A 111 17.48 -9.98 -11.35
C GLY A 111 16.08 -10.27 -10.81
N GLN A 112 15.84 -10.04 -9.52
CA GLN A 112 14.57 -10.16 -8.84
C GLN A 112 13.47 -9.26 -9.42
N ARG A 113 13.80 -8.23 -10.21
CA ARG A 113 12.82 -7.44 -10.99
C ARG A 113 11.97 -8.28 -11.94
N ALA A 114 12.44 -9.48 -12.28
CA ALA A 114 11.70 -10.43 -13.08
C ALA A 114 10.67 -11.25 -12.27
N ILE A 115 10.63 -11.11 -10.94
CA ILE A 115 9.55 -11.64 -10.09
C ILE A 115 8.38 -10.67 -10.22
N ASN A 116 7.43 -11.00 -11.08
CA ASN A 116 6.31 -10.11 -11.44
C ASN A 116 4.97 -10.52 -10.81
N PHE A 117 5.00 -11.36 -9.78
CA PHE A 117 3.84 -11.65 -8.93
C PHE A 117 4.27 -12.07 -7.53
N THR A 118 3.35 -11.89 -6.58
CA THR A 118 3.41 -12.42 -5.22
C THR A 118 2.23 -13.38 -5.01
N THR A 119 2.17 -14.07 -3.87
CA THR A 119 0.97 -14.86 -3.51
C THR A 119 -0.26 -13.97 -3.29
N TYR A 120 -0.05 -12.68 -3.08
CA TYR A 120 -1.08 -11.69 -2.76
C TYR A 120 -1.58 -10.94 -4.00
N SER A 121 -0.75 -10.75 -5.02
CA SER A 121 -1.05 -9.97 -6.22
C SER A 121 -0.30 -10.50 -7.42
N SER A 122 -0.99 -10.60 -8.54
CA SER A 122 -0.46 -11.04 -9.83
C SER A 122 -1.10 -10.26 -10.97
N TRP A 123 -0.47 -10.27 -12.14
CA TRP A 123 -0.98 -9.53 -13.31
C TRP A 123 -2.39 -9.96 -13.74
N HIS A 124 -2.74 -11.25 -13.66
CA HIS A 124 -4.10 -11.71 -14.02
C HIS A 124 -5.17 -11.16 -13.06
N GLN A 125 -4.86 -11.06 -11.77
CA GLN A 125 -5.77 -10.47 -10.78
C GLN A 125 -5.91 -8.94 -10.98
N GLN A 126 -4.79 -8.25 -11.23
CA GLN A 126 -4.78 -6.80 -11.48
C GLN A 126 -5.57 -6.46 -12.75
N LEU A 127 -5.33 -7.18 -13.86
CA LEU A 127 -6.05 -6.98 -15.11
C LEU A 127 -7.54 -7.33 -15.00
N ALA A 128 -7.91 -8.37 -14.24
CA ALA A 128 -9.30 -8.70 -13.97
C ALA A 128 -9.98 -7.67 -13.05
N GLY A 129 -9.22 -7.04 -12.16
CA GLY A 129 -9.69 -6.02 -11.22
C GLY A 129 -9.73 -4.61 -11.79
N MET A 130 -9.16 -4.34 -12.98
CA MET A 130 -9.02 -2.98 -13.51
C MET A 130 -10.35 -2.23 -13.63
N ALA A 131 -11.43 -2.93 -13.95
CA ALA A 131 -12.77 -2.35 -14.10
C ALA A 131 -13.30 -1.72 -12.79
N GLN A 132 -12.83 -2.15 -11.62
CA GLN A 132 -13.30 -1.63 -10.34
C GLN A 132 -12.92 -0.16 -10.10
N ASN A 133 -11.85 0.29 -10.76
CA ASN A 133 -11.28 1.63 -10.59
C ASN A 133 -11.44 2.50 -11.86
N LEU A 134 -12.26 2.08 -12.82
CA LEU A 134 -12.49 2.82 -14.06
C LEU A 134 -13.91 3.42 -14.07
N PRO A 135 -14.09 4.60 -14.68
CA PRO A 135 -15.42 5.15 -14.91
C PRO A 135 -16.13 4.34 -16.00
N PHE A 136 -17.46 4.13 -15.84
CA PHE A 136 -18.33 3.54 -16.86
C PHE A 136 -19.57 4.42 -17.01
N LYS A 137 -19.35 5.70 -17.33
CA LYS A 137 -20.39 6.73 -17.44
C LYS A 137 -20.76 7.08 -18.88
N THR A 138 -19.82 6.92 -19.81
CA THR A 138 -19.99 7.31 -21.23
C THR A 138 -19.69 6.13 -22.14
N LYS A 139 -20.22 6.19 -23.40
CA LYS A 139 -19.92 5.20 -24.44
C LYS A 139 -18.40 5.00 -24.62
N ARG A 140 -17.63 6.10 -24.59
CA ARG A 140 -16.17 6.08 -24.72
C ARG A 140 -15.50 5.26 -23.59
N ASP A 141 -16.00 5.29 -22.37
CA ASP A 141 -15.42 4.51 -21.27
C ASP A 141 -15.50 3.01 -21.56
N PHE A 142 -16.65 2.55 -22.07
CA PHE A 142 -16.84 1.14 -22.46
C PHE A 142 -16.01 0.77 -23.69
N GLU A 143 -15.93 1.67 -24.70
CA GLU A 143 -15.07 1.47 -25.88
C GLU A 143 -13.60 1.32 -25.47
N SER A 144 -13.12 2.18 -24.58
CA SER A 144 -11.75 2.14 -24.07
C SER A 144 -11.48 0.86 -23.27
N TYR A 145 -12.42 0.44 -22.44
CA TYR A 145 -12.32 -0.84 -21.73
C TYR A 145 -12.25 -2.03 -22.70
N ASN A 146 -13.11 -2.07 -23.73
CA ASN A 146 -13.07 -3.12 -24.75
C ASN A 146 -11.74 -3.12 -25.52
N ALA A 147 -11.19 -1.95 -25.84
CA ALA A 147 -9.87 -1.84 -26.46
C ALA A 147 -8.75 -2.42 -25.59
N ARG A 148 -8.84 -2.25 -24.26
CA ARG A 148 -7.91 -2.90 -23.32
C ARG A 148 -8.07 -4.40 -23.28
N LEU A 149 -9.30 -4.93 -23.30
CA LEU A 149 -9.54 -6.38 -23.34
C LEU A 149 -8.89 -7.03 -24.56
N THR A 150 -8.88 -6.36 -25.73
CA THR A 150 -8.21 -6.91 -26.93
C THR A 150 -6.70 -7.06 -26.77
N GLN A 151 -6.07 -6.31 -25.85
CA GLN A 151 -4.65 -6.35 -25.58
C GLN A 151 -4.25 -7.36 -24.48
N TYR A 152 -5.23 -8.03 -23.86
CA TYR A 152 -5.00 -8.93 -22.74
C TYR A 152 -3.99 -10.04 -23.07
N ALA A 153 -4.11 -10.66 -24.24
CA ALA A 153 -3.20 -11.73 -24.66
C ALA A 153 -1.74 -11.25 -24.76
N ARG A 154 -1.50 -10.05 -25.32
CA ARG A 154 -0.18 -9.42 -25.38
C ARG A 154 0.38 -9.19 -23.98
N ALA A 155 -0.39 -8.53 -23.10
CA ALA A 155 0.04 -8.24 -21.74
C ALA A 155 0.35 -9.52 -20.95
N ASN A 156 -0.45 -10.57 -21.13
CA ASN A 156 -0.21 -11.88 -20.51
C ASN A 156 1.09 -12.53 -21.04
N ASP A 157 1.33 -12.48 -22.35
CA ASP A 157 2.53 -13.06 -22.96
C ASP A 157 3.82 -12.33 -22.53
N GLU A 158 3.78 -11.00 -22.42
CA GLU A 158 4.87 -10.19 -21.90
C GLU A 158 5.22 -10.57 -20.45
N ASN A 159 4.21 -10.72 -19.59
CA ASN A 159 4.40 -11.14 -18.20
C ASN A 159 4.95 -12.57 -18.11
N ILE A 160 4.49 -13.51 -18.92
CA ILE A 160 5.04 -14.87 -19.03
C ILE A 160 6.50 -14.81 -19.48
N ALA A 161 6.85 -13.98 -20.45
CA ALA A 161 8.23 -13.82 -20.91
C ALA A 161 9.15 -13.29 -19.81
N VAL A 162 8.71 -12.31 -19.03
CA VAL A 162 9.44 -11.80 -17.85
C VAL A 162 9.63 -12.90 -16.82
N ALA A 163 8.58 -13.63 -16.48
CA ALA A 163 8.67 -14.73 -15.50
C ALA A 163 9.56 -15.90 -16.00
N ASN A 164 9.68 -16.11 -17.32
CA ASN A 164 10.63 -17.08 -17.88
C ASN A 164 12.08 -16.64 -17.66
N VAL A 165 12.37 -15.33 -17.65
CA VAL A 165 13.70 -14.81 -17.25
C VAL A 165 13.95 -15.06 -15.77
N ALA A 166 12.92 -14.93 -14.91
CA ALA A 166 13.03 -15.29 -13.50
C ALA A 166 13.35 -16.78 -13.32
N ILE A 167 12.68 -17.69 -14.05
CA ILE A 167 12.99 -19.12 -14.04
C ILE A 167 14.45 -19.38 -14.41
N LYS A 168 14.91 -18.82 -15.53
CA LYS A 168 16.30 -18.99 -16.02
C LYS A 168 17.32 -18.42 -15.04
N GLY A 169 17.00 -17.31 -14.39
CA GLY A 169 17.86 -16.62 -13.42
C GLY A 169 17.77 -17.19 -12.01
N LYS A 170 16.89 -18.14 -11.73
CA LYS A 170 16.60 -18.70 -10.40
C LYS A 170 16.05 -17.66 -9.41
N PHE A 171 15.24 -16.73 -9.90
CA PHE A 171 14.53 -15.68 -9.13
C PHE A 171 13.05 -16.01 -9.00
N THR A 172 12.71 -17.24 -8.67
CA THR A 172 11.32 -17.68 -8.58
C THR A 172 10.79 -17.58 -7.16
N GLN A 173 9.45 -17.52 -7.04
CA GLN A 173 8.78 -17.62 -5.75
C GLN A 173 9.04 -18.98 -5.10
N ALA A 174 9.00 -19.02 -3.77
CA ALA A 174 9.21 -20.24 -3.00
C ALA A 174 8.07 -21.25 -3.22
N CYS A 175 8.41 -22.53 -3.38
CA CYS A 175 7.43 -23.59 -3.63
C CYS A 175 6.33 -23.65 -2.56
N GLU A 176 6.71 -23.42 -1.30
CA GLU A 176 5.80 -23.49 -0.15
C GLU A 176 4.68 -22.45 -0.18
N THR A 177 4.84 -21.38 -0.98
CA THR A 177 3.85 -20.30 -1.10
C THR A 177 2.91 -20.48 -2.28
N LEU A 178 3.17 -21.42 -3.17
CA LEU A 178 2.45 -21.57 -4.44
C LEU A 178 1.27 -22.55 -4.39
N ASN A 179 0.93 -23.08 -3.21
CA ASN A 179 -0.20 -23.98 -3.04
C ASN A 179 -1.52 -23.25 -3.30
N GLY A 180 -2.32 -23.78 -4.24
CA GLY A 180 -3.61 -23.19 -4.60
C GLY A 180 -3.54 -21.97 -5.53
N PHE A 181 -2.34 -21.52 -5.92
CA PHE A 181 -2.20 -20.37 -6.82
C PHE A 181 -2.85 -20.59 -8.19
N GLU A 182 -2.91 -21.85 -8.68
CA GLU A 182 -3.62 -22.24 -9.89
C GLU A 182 -5.09 -21.82 -9.86
N GLY A 183 -5.72 -21.91 -8.68
CA GLY A 183 -7.11 -21.52 -8.47
C GLY A 183 -7.36 -20.02 -8.72
N THR A 184 -6.36 -19.16 -8.47
CA THR A 184 -6.48 -17.72 -8.74
C THR A 184 -6.52 -17.40 -10.24
N ILE A 185 -5.94 -18.26 -11.07
CA ILE A 185 -5.98 -18.14 -12.54
C ILE A 185 -7.26 -18.78 -13.08
N SER A 186 -7.50 -20.06 -12.75
CA SER A 186 -8.64 -20.82 -13.27
C SER A 186 -9.99 -20.23 -12.82
N GLY A 187 -10.07 -19.68 -11.62
CA GLY A 187 -11.28 -19.04 -11.10
C GLY A 187 -11.73 -17.80 -11.88
N LEU A 188 -10.86 -17.21 -12.71
CA LEU A 188 -11.23 -16.10 -13.60
C LEU A 188 -11.92 -16.55 -14.89
N VAL A 189 -11.89 -17.83 -15.22
CA VAL A 189 -12.59 -18.43 -16.36
C VAL A 189 -13.97 -18.90 -15.90
N ALA A 190 -14.94 -18.00 -15.86
CA ALA A 190 -16.30 -18.32 -15.45
C ALA A 190 -17.01 -19.20 -16.50
N PRO A 191 -17.74 -20.28 -16.11
CA PRO A 191 -18.53 -21.07 -17.03
C PRO A 191 -19.62 -20.25 -17.76
N ASP A 192 -20.25 -19.34 -17.02
CA ASP A 192 -21.14 -18.31 -17.57
C ASP A 192 -20.37 -16.99 -17.68
N ILE A 193 -20.18 -16.52 -18.89
CA ILE A 193 -19.39 -15.33 -19.18
C ILE A 193 -20.00 -14.05 -18.60
N HIS A 194 -21.31 -14.00 -18.41
CA HIS A 194 -22.00 -12.86 -17.81
C HIS A 194 -21.69 -12.74 -16.30
N ARG A 195 -21.15 -13.79 -15.69
CA ARG A 195 -20.65 -13.80 -14.31
C ARG A 195 -19.15 -13.54 -14.24
N SER A 196 -18.47 -13.40 -15.37
CA SER A 196 -17.04 -13.07 -15.41
C SER A 196 -16.76 -11.68 -14.84
N ARG A 197 -15.69 -11.54 -14.09
CA ARG A 197 -15.20 -10.22 -13.63
C ARG A 197 -14.92 -9.26 -14.78
N PHE A 198 -14.48 -9.78 -15.93
CA PHE A 198 -14.24 -8.98 -17.12
C PHE A 198 -15.53 -8.48 -17.78
N PHE A 199 -16.66 -9.13 -17.52
CA PHE A 199 -17.97 -8.68 -18.01
C PHE A 199 -18.70 -7.77 -17.01
N GLY A 200 -18.15 -7.61 -15.78
CA GLY A 200 -18.74 -6.84 -14.70
C GLY A 200 -19.29 -5.45 -15.09
N PRO A 201 -18.61 -4.63 -15.91
CA PRO A 201 -19.13 -3.34 -16.37
C PRO A 201 -20.48 -3.42 -17.09
N TYR A 202 -20.80 -4.56 -17.70
CA TYR A 202 -22.02 -4.79 -18.47
C TYR A 202 -23.13 -5.48 -17.66
N ALA A 203 -22.81 -5.99 -16.46
CA ALA A 203 -23.78 -6.67 -15.59
C ALA A 203 -24.67 -5.69 -14.80
N GLY A 204 -24.29 -4.41 -14.74
CA GLY A 204 -25.02 -3.36 -14.05
C GLY A 204 -26.10 -2.65 -14.88
N LYS A 205 -26.70 -1.60 -14.29
CA LYS A 205 -27.65 -0.74 -15.03
C LYS A 205 -26.91 0.02 -16.14
N ARG A 206 -27.47 -0.02 -17.37
CA ARG A 206 -26.98 0.79 -18.50
C ARG A 206 -27.03 2.28 -18.14
N PRO A 207 -25.95 3.06 -18.42
CA PRO A 207 -25.99 4.52 -18.30
C PRO A 207 -27.06 5.14 -19.21
N GLU A 208 -27.79 6.13 -18.69
CA GLU A 208 -28.95 6.73 -19.40
C GLU A 208 -28.55 7.45 -20.71
N ASN A 209 -27.33 7.95 -20.78
CA ASN A 209 -26.77 8.64 -21.94
C ASN A 209 -26.22 7.72 -23.03
N ILE A 210 -26.32 6.40 -22.88
CA ILE A 210 -25.94 5.41 -23.89
C ILE A 210 -27.22 4.75 -24.42
N SER A 211 -27.42 4.70 -25.73
CA SER A 211 -28.58 4.01 -26.32
C SER A 211 -28.55 2.51 -26.00
N GLU A 212 -29.72 1.89 -25.93
CA GLU A 212 -29.84 0.44 -25.73
C GLU A 212 -29.09 -0.35 -26.81
N THR A 213 -29.20 0.07 -28.06
CA THR A 213 -28.51 -0.54 -29.18
C THR A 213 -26.98 -0.43 -29.04
N ASP A 214 -26.46 0.77 -28.73
CA ASP A 214 -25.02 0.94 -28.52
C ASP A 214 -24.50 0.09 -27.36
N PHE A 215 -25.23 0.07 -26.24
CA PHE A 215 -24.84 -0.71 -25.07
C PHE A 215 -24.83 -2.21 -25.37
N ALA A 216 -25.82 -2.71 -26.10
CA ALA A 216 -25.87 -4.10 -26.54
C ALA A 216 -24.69 -4.48 -27.45
N ILE A 217 -24.31 -3.58 -28.39
CA ILE A 217 -23.14 -3.77 -29.24
C ILE A 217 -21.85 -3.81 -28.44
N LEU A 218 -21.68 -2.89 -27.48
CA LEU A 218 -20.50 -2.84 -26.62
C LEU A 218 -20.38 -4.10 -25.77
N ALA A 219 -21.49 -4.58 -25.19
CA ALA A 219 -21.55 -5.80 -24.41
C ALA A 219 -21.21 -7.04 -25.24
N ALA A 220 -21.78 -7.15 -26.46
CA ALA A 220 -21.49 -8.25 -27.38
C ALA A 220 -20.00 -8.28 -27.79
N ASN A 221 -19.41 -7.11 -28.04
CA ASN A 221 -17.97 -6.99 -28.34
C ASN A 221 -17.10 -7.42 -27.15
N ALA A 222 -17.47 -7.02 -25.93
CA ALA A 222 -16.79 -7.47 -24.72
C ALA A 222 -16.89 -8.99 -24.56
N GLU A 223 -18.08 -9.55 -24.68
CA GLU A 223 -18.31 -10.99 -24.60
C GLU A 223 -17.46 -11.77 -25.61
N ALA A 224 -17.47 -11.34 -26.87
CA ALA A 224 -16.66 -11.94 -27.92
C ALA A 224 -15.17 -11.89 -27.58
N THR A 225 -14.67 -10.74 -27.12
CA THR A 225 -13.26 -10.55 -26.76
C THR A 225 -12.86 -11.39 -25.53
N ILE A 226 -13.71 -11.44 -24.51
CA ILE A 226 -13.46 -12.28 -23.33
C ILE A 226 -13.34 -13.75 -23.76
N ARG A 227 -14.25 -14.21 -24.59
CA ARG A 227 -14.27 -15.61 -25.09
C ARG A 227 -13.08 -15.96 -25.96
N THR A 228 -12.68 -15.04 -26.87
CA THR A 228 -11.69 -15.35 -27.92
C THR A 228 -10.27 -14.89 -27.59
N VAL A 229 -10.10 -13.95 -26.66
CA VAL A 229 -8.79 -13.38 -26.30
C VAL A 229 -8.45 -13.63 -24.83
N VAL A 230 -9.34 -13.23 -23.90
CA VAL A 230 -9.01 -13.27 -22.46
C VAL A 230 -8.94 -14.71 -21.92
N TYR A 231 -9.96 -15.51 -22.15
CA TYR A 231 -10.01 -16.89 -21.65
C TYR A 231 -8.93 -17.80 -22.25
N PRO A 232 -8.64 -17.75 -23.58
CA PRO A 232 -7.49 -18.47 -24.13
C PRO A 232 -6.15 -18.04 -23.51
N ALA A 233 -5.96 -16.75 -23.24
CA ALA A 233 -4.75 -16.26 -22.58
C ALA A 233 -4.62 -16.73 -21.13
N LEU A 234 -5.71 -16.74 -20.34
CA LEU A 234 -5.73 -17.31 -19.00
C LEU A 234 -5.42 -18.81 -18.99
N ASN A 235 -6.00 -19.58 -19.93
CA ASN A 235 -5.70 -21.01 -20.07
C ASN A 235 -4.23 -21.24 -20.46
N LYS A 236 -3.67 -20.41 -21.34
CA LYS A 236 -2.23 -20.43 -21.66
C LYS A 236 -1.37 -20.14 -20.42
N GLN A 237 -1.76 -19.14 -19.62
CA GLN A 237 -1.06 -18.83 -18.37
C GLN A 237 -1.11 -19.99 -17.38
N LEU A 238 -2.28 -20.62 -17.20
CA LEU A 238 -2.44 -21.76 -16.31
C LEU A 238 -1.57 -22.94 -16.75
N ALA A 239 -1.59 -23.27 -18.05
CA ALA A 239 -0.74 -24.33 -18.61
C ALA A 239 0.75 -24.03 -18.41
N TRP A 240 1.21 -22.80 -18.74
CA TRP A 240 2.59 -22.37 -18.50
C TRP A 240 2.95 -22.43 -17.02
N TYR A 241 2.08 -21.92 -16.14
CA TYR A 241 2.34 -21.93 -14.70
C TYR A 241 2.55 -23.35 -14.17
N THR A 242 1.67 -24.28 -14.53
CA THR A 242 1.73 -25.67 -14.04
C THR A 242 2.89 -26.47 -14.63
N THR A 243 3.24 -26.22 -15.89
CA THR A 243 4.27 -27.02 -16.60
C THR A 243 5.68 -26.41 -16.54
N SER A 244 5.79 -25.11 -16.34
CA SER A 244 7.08 -24.40 -16.42
C SER A 244 7.45 -23.68 -15.12
N TYR A 245 6.57 -22.83 -14.57
CA TYR A 245 6.92 -22.00 -13.42
C TYR A 245 6.95 -22.79 -12.10
N LYS A 246 5.86 -23.51 -11.80
CA LYS A 246 5.71 -24.25 -10.55
C LYS A 246 6.80 -25.32 -10.35
N PRO A 247 7.21 -26.10 -11.36
CA PRO A 247 8.34 -27.02 -11.22
C PRO A 247 9.70 -26.34 -10.95
N ALA A 248 9.84 -25.09 -11.38
CA ALA A 248 11.06 -24.28 -11.21
C ALA A 248 11.07 -23.41 -9.94
N CYS A 249 10.08 -23.54 -9.07
CA CYS A 249 9.98 -22.76 -7.84
C CYS A 249 11.20 -22.92 -6.92
N ALA A 250 11.52 -21.88 -6.14
CA ALA A 250 12.63 -21.89 -5.20
C ALA A 250 12.36 -22.84 -4.03
N LYS A 251 13.36 -23.64 -3.65
CA LYS A 251 13.24 -24.59 -2.53
C LYS A 251 13.39 -23.93 -1.16
N ALA A 252 14.19 -22.85 -1.09
CA ALA A 252 14.35 -22.07 0.12
C ALA A 252 13.34 -20.91 0.16
N PRO A 253 12.71 -20.61 1.31
CA PRO A 253 11.76 -19.50 1.41
C PRO A 253 12.43 -18.13 1.38
N GLY A 254 13.65 -18.00 1.89
CA GLY A 254 14.35 -16.73 2.00
C GLY A 254 14.99 -16.26 0.70
N VAL A 255 14.79 -15.00 0.34
CA VAL A 255 15.36 -14.39 -0.86
C VAL A 255 16.88 -14.35 -0.85
N SER A 256 17.51 -14.35 0.34
CA SER A 256 18.99 -14.45 0.47
C SER A 256 19.59 -15.72 -0.13
N ALA A 257 18.79 -16.76 -0.34
CA ALA A 257 19.23 -17.97 -1.03
C ALA A 257 19.26 -17.83 -2.57
N GLN A 258 18.74 -16.73 -3.11
CA GLN A 258 18.76 -16.43 -4.54
C GLN A 258 20.07 -15.70 -4.92
N PRO A 259 20.48 -15.67 -6.21
CA PRO A 259 21.63 -14.87 -6.66
C PRO A 259 21.49 -13.40 -6.25
N ASN A 260 22.51 -12.82 -5.65
CA ASN A 260 22.52 -11.46 -5.07
C ASN A 260 21.38 -11.18 -4.05
N GLY A 261 20.78 -12.23 -3.50
CA GLY A 261 19.58 -12.11 -2.67
C GLY A 261 19.78 -11.30 -1.39
N ALA A 262 20.96 -11.38 -0.75
CA ALA A 262 21.27 -10.57 0.43
C ALA A 262 21.31 -9.07 0.12
N ALA A 263 21.93 -8.68 -1.00
CA ALA A 263 21.97 -7.29 -1.46
C ALA A 263 20.57 -6.80 -1.86
N TYR A 264 19.81 -7.66 -2.55
CA TYR A 264 18.41 -7.36 -2.87
C TYR A 264 17.56 -7.17 -1.62
N TYR A 265 17.71 -8.01 -0.60
CA TYR A 265 16.97 -7.85 0.65
C TYR A 265 17.34 -6.55 1.38
N ALA A 266 18.62 -6.18 1.42
CA ALA A 266 19.06 -4.89 1.96
C ALA A 266 18.44 -3.70 1.19
N PHE A 267 18.35 -3.79 -0.15
CA PHE A 267 17.64 -2.81 -0.97
C PHE A 267 16.15 -2.76 -0.58
N ARG A 268 15.46 -3.92 -0.44
CA ARG A 268 14.05 -3.97 -0.05
C ARG A 268 13.80 -3.37 1.32
N ILE A 269 14.68 -3.60 2.30
CA ILE A 269 14.60 -2.95 3.62
C ILE A 269 14.59 -1.42 3.45
N ARG A 270 15.57 -0.85 2.75
CA ARG A 270 15.63 0.61 2.55
C ARG A 270 14.42 1.16 1.81
N GLU A 271 13.95 0.43 0.82
CA GLU A 271 12.78 0.81 0.01
C GLU A 271 11.51 0.87 0.87
N GLU A 272 11.21 -0.20 1.58
CA GLU A 272 9.95 -0.34 2.31
C GLU A 272 9.94 0.44 3.63
N THR A 273 11.10 0.53 4.31
CA THR A 273 11.17 1.16 5.63
C THR A 273 11.63 2.61 5.60
N THR A 274 12.22 3.05 4.50
CA THR A 274 12.87 4.36 4.36
C THR A 274 13.96 4.64 5.44
N THR A 275 14.56 3.58 5.99
CA THR A 275 15.65 3.64 6.99
C THR A 275 16.90 2.95 6.48
N ASP A 276 18.02 3.21 7.15
CA ASP A 276 19.32 2.53 6.90
C ASP A 276 19.58 1.39 7.89
N LEU A 277 18.52 0.90 8.57
CA LEU A 277 18.64 -0.20 9.52
C LEU A 277 19.02 -1.50 8.81
N THR A 278 19.92 -2.26 9.41
CA THR A 278 20.25 -3.61 8.96
C THR A 278 19.17 -4.62 9.37
N ALA A 279 19.10 -5.76 8.66
CA ALA A 279 18.20 -6.85 9.03
C ALA A 279 18.38 -7.31 10.49
N GLU A 280 19.64 -7.32 10.99
CA GLU A 280 19.91 -7.68 12.39
C GLU A 280 19.33 -6.66 13.38
N GLN A 281 19.54 -5.37 13.15
CA GLN A 281 18.97 -4.32 14.01
C GLN A 281 17.44 -4.40 14.04
N ILE A 282 16.81 -4.60 12.88
CA ILE A 282 15.35 -4.75 12.78
C ILE A 282 14.88 -6.00 13.54
N HIS A 283 15.59 -7.12 13.41
CA HIS A 283 15.29 -8.35 14.15
C HIS A 283 15.29 -8.13 15.67
N GLN A 284 16.31 -7.44 16.18
CA GLN A 284 16.43 -7.13 17.62
C GLN A 284 15.35 -6.16 18.11
N ILE A 285 14.99 -5.14 17.30
CA ILE A 285 13.83 -4.27 17.59
C ILE A 285 12.57 -5.12 17.68
N GLY A 286 12.36 -6.04 16.75
CA GLY A 286 11.22 -6.95 16.75
C GLY A 286 11.13 -7.80 18.00
N LEU A 287 12.23 -8.43 18.41
CA LEU A 287 12.28 -9.23 19.63
C LEU A 287 11.95 -8.40 20.89
N SER A 288 12.47 -7.17 20.98
CA SER A 288 12.19 -6.26 22.09
C SER A 288 10.72 -5.88 22.16
N GLU A 289 10.11 -5.56 21.03
CA GLU A 289 8.68 -5.22 20.94
C GLU A 289 7.78 -6.43 21.27
N VAL A 290 8.13 -7.62 20.80
CA VAL A 290 7.42 -8.86 21.15
C VAL A 290 7.43 -9.09 22.68
N MET A 291 8.56 -8.88 23.33
CA MET A 291 8.64 -9.02 24.80
C MET A 291 7.79 -7.97 25.53
N ARG A 292 7.84 -6.70 25.09
CA ARG A 292 7.05 -5.62 25.68
C ARG A 292 5.56 -5.89 25.55
N ILE A 293 5.08 -6.19 24.34
CA ILE A 293 3.65 -6.42 24.07
C ILE A 293 3.15 -7.67 24.79
N ARG A 294 3.97 -8.74 24.85
CA ARG A 294 3.64 -9.94 25.62
C ARG A 294 3.38 -9.62 27.10
N ALA A 295 4.18 -8.75 27.71
CA ALA A 295 3.96 -8.31 29.08
C ALA A 295 2.62 -7.57 29.25
N GLU A 296 2.27 -6.67 28.31
CA GLU A 296 0.97 -5.99 28.33
C GLU A 296 -0.19 -6.98 28.17
N MET A 297 -0.07 -7.97 27.28
CA MET A 297 -1.10 -9.01 27.09
C MET A 297 -1.34 -9.85 28.35
N VAL A 298 -0.28 -10.10 29.13
CA VAL A 298 -0.40 -10.79 30.45
C VAL A 298 -1.23 -9.96 31.40
N GLU A 299 -0.99 -8.64 31.48
CA GLU A 299 -1.77 -7.77 32.36
C GLU A 299 -3.25 -7.66 31.94
N VAL A 300 -3.53 -7.65 30.64
CA VAL A 300 -4.91 -7.68 30.14
C VAL A 300 -5.60 -9.01 30.48
N ALA A 301 -4.91 -10.15 30.36
CA ALA A 301 -5.45 -11.46 30.75
C ALA A 301 -5.78 -11.52 32.24
N LYS A 302 -4.90 -10.98 33.10
CA LYS A 302 -5.16 -10.87 34.56
C LYS A 302 -6.38 -10.01 34.86
N LYS A 303 -6.54 -8.84 34.19
CA LYS A 303 -7.72 -7.98 34.33
C LYS A 303 -9.00 -8.70 33.90
N ALA A 304 -8.92 -9.61 32.94
CA ALA A 304 -10.02 -10.46 32.48
C ALA A 304 -10.31 -11.65 33.43
N GLY A 305 -9.51 -11.86 34.49
CA GLY A 305 -9.68 -12.94 35.45
C GLY A 305 -9.08 -14.28 35.02
N TYR A 306 -8.20 -14.29 34.01
CA TYR A 306 -7.54 -15.51 33.52
C TYR A 306 -6.15 -15.72 34.13
N PRO A 307 -5.75 -17.00 34.39
CA PRO A 307 -4.47 -17.31 35.02
C PRO A 307 -3.26 -17.04 34.11
N SER A 308 -3.45 -17.00 32.78
CA SER A 308 -2.40 -16.72 31.83
C SER A 308 -2.96 -16.07 30.54
N ARG A 309 -2.08 -15.47 29.77
CA ARG A 309 -2.37 -14.94 28.43
C ARG A 309 -2.92 -16.03 27.51
N GLU A 310 -2.30 -17.21 27.55
CA GLU A 310 -2.67 -18.36 26.72
C GLU A 310 -4.09 -18.85 27.03
N ALA A 311 -4.46 -18.90 28.31
CA ALA A 311 -5.81 -19.28 28.74
C ALA A 311 -6.86 -18.26 28.26
N PHE A 312 -6.56 -16.96 28.33
CA PHE A 312 -7.47 -15.93 27.83
C PHE A 312 -7.61 -15.96 26.30
N ILE A 313 -6.49 -16.10 25.57
CA ILE A 313 -6.52 -16.24 24.10
C ILE A 313 -7.29 -17.48 23.68
N ALA A 314 -7.13 -18.61 24.37
CA ALA A 314 -7.88 -19.84 24.09
C ALA A 314 -9.40 -19.62 24.26
N HIS A 315 -9.81 -18.94 25.35
CA HIS A 315 -11.20 -18.55 25.53
C HIS A 315 -11.71 -17.67 24.39
N LEU A 316 -11.00 -16.58 24.05
CA LEU A 316 -11.39 -15.66 22.98
C LEU A 316 -11.54 -16.33 21.63
N ARG A 317 -10.72 -17.35 21.34
CA ARG A 317 -10.77 -18.11 20.08
C ARG A 317 -11.92 -19.11 20.00
N THR A 318 -12.46 -19.55 21.12
CA THR A 318 -13.44 -20.65 21.16
C THR A 318 -14.84 -20.23 21.59
N ASP A 319 -15.00 -19.07 22.23
CA ASP A 319 -16.31 -18.60 22.69
C ASP A 319 -17.12 -18.03 21.50
N PRO A 320 -18.26 -18.67 21.16
CA PRO A 320 -19.06 -18.29 20.00
C PRO A 320 -19.67 -16.89 20.08
N GLN A 321 -19.74 -16.28 21.28
CA GLN A 321 -20.25 -14.91 21.43
C GLN A 321 -19.42 -13.86 20.65
N TYR A 322 -18.16 -14.18 20.35
CA TYR A 322 -17.24 -13.29 19.66
C TYR A 322 -17.27 -13.43 18.13
N TYR A 323 -18.12 -14.27 17.57
CA TYR A 323 -18.12 -14.57 16.13
C TYR A 323 -19.49 -14.34 15.50
N ALA A 324 -19.49 -13.78 14.30
CA ALA A 324 -20.70 -13.61 13.51
C ALA A 324 -21.22 -14.97 13.01
N LYS A 325 -22.54 -15.08 12.94
CA LYS A 325 -23.22 -16.24 12.35
C LYS A 325 -23.44 -16.09 10.85
N THR A 326 -23.49 -14.85 10.37
CA THR A 326 -23.69 -14.52 8.95
C THR A 326 -22.72 -13.41 8.53
N PRO A 327 -22.37 -13.32 7.22
CA PRO A 327 -21.62 -12.20 6.68
C PRO A 327 -22.24 -10.85 7.01
N GLU A 328 -23.56 -10.75 6.91
CA GLU A 328 -24.32 -9.54 7.20
C GLU A 328 -24.12 -9.07 8.65
N GLU A 329 -24.20 -9.99 9.64
CA GLU A 329 -23.94 -9.67 11.04
C GLU A 329 -22.53 -9.10 11.26
N LEU A 330 -21.52 -9.66 10.58
CA LEU A 330 -20.14 -9.13 10.64
C LEU A 330 -20.10 -7.71 10.06
N MET A 331 -20.70 -7.50 8.89
CA MET A 331 -20.73 -6.18 8.23
C MET A 331 -21.47 -5.13 9.06
N GLU A 332 -22.58 -5.47 9.71
CA GLU A 332 -23.28 -4.58 10.64
C GLU A 332 -22.42 -4.18 11.85
N LYS A 333 -21.67 -5.13 12.41
CA LYS A 333 -20.72 -4.84 13.51
C LYS A 333 -19.62 -3.89 13.07
N VAL A 334 -19.04 -4.13 11.89
CA VAL A 334 -18.02 -3.25 11.31
C VAL A 334 -18.58 -1.85 11.07
N ALA A 335 -19.75 -1.74 10.43
CA ALA A 335 -20.41 -0.45 10.17
C ALA A 335 -20.71 0.32 11.46
N ARG A 336 -21.15 -0.37 12.51
CA ARG A 336 -21.39 0.26 13.82
C ARG A 336 -20.09 0.81 14.43
N VAL A 337 -19.01 0.02 14.38
CA VAL A 337 -17.71 0.42 14.97
C VAL A 337 -17.13 1.60 14.21
N THR A 338 -17.12 1.57 12.88
CA THR A 338 -16.63 2.69 12.06
C THR A 338 -17.41 3.96 12.34
N LYS A 339 -18.73 3.88 12.51
CA LYS A 339 -19.55 5.07 12.83
C LYS A 339 -19.29 5.64 14.23
N ILE A 340 -18.95 4.79 15.19
CA ILE A 340 -18.50 5.25 16.53
C ILE A 340 -17.17 5.99 16.40
N ILE A 341 -16.24 5.47 15.60
CA ILE A 341 -14.93 6.10 15.37
C ILE A 341 -15.10 7.45 14.66
N ASP A 342 -15.95 7.53 13.61
CA ASP A 342 -16.25 8.79 12.91
C ASP A 342 -16.61 9.92 13.89
N GLY A 343 -17.45 9.60 14.89
CA GLY A 343 -17.86 10.57 15.92
C GLY A 343 -16.75 11.04 16.86
N LYS A 344 -15.59 10.33 16.88
CA LYS A 344 -14.43 10.70 17.69
C LYS A 344 -13.38 11.51 16.91
N MET A 345 -13.44 11.49 15.58
CA MET A 345 -12.44 12.13 14.73
C MET A 345 -12.20 13.62 15.05
N PRO A 346 -13.23 14.45 15.27
CA PRO A 346 -13.03 15.87 15.57
C PRO A 346 -12.27 16.17 16.87
N THR A 347 -12.14 15.19 17.77
CA THR A 347 -11.36 15.35 19.01
C THR A 347 -9.88 15.04 18.84
N LEU A 348 -9.50 14.45 17.71
CA LEU A 348 -8.14 13.99 17.44
C LEU A 348 -7.48 14.71 16.25
N PHE A 349 -8.24 15.40 15.42
CA PHE A 349 -7.77 16.05 14.19
C PHE A 349 -8.39 17.42 14.01
N GLY A 350 -7.59 18.41 13.63
CA GLY A 350 -8.06 19.72 13.20
C GLY A 350 -8.56 19.72 11.76
N HIS A 351 -8.03 18.81 10.92
CA HIS A 351 -8.41 18.66 9.52
C HIS A 351 -8.92 17.24 9.24
N LEU A 352 -10.10 17.16 8.61
CA LEU A 352 -10.72 15.90 8.21
C LEU A 352 -10.93 15.88 6.68
N PRO A 353 -10.77 14.72 6.01
CA PRO A 353 -11.01 14.64 4.58
C PRO A 353 -12.49 14.86 4.24
N ARG A 354 -12.75 15.47 3.08
CA ARG A 354 -14.11 15.64 2.54
C ARG A 354 -14.61 14.38 1.83
N LEU A 355 -13.68 13.60 1.24
CA LEU A 355 -14.04 12.37 0.56
C LEU A 355 -14.55 11.33 1.57
N PRO A 356 -15.78 10.80 1.42
CA PRO A 356 -16.28 9.73 2.27
C PRO A 356 -15.67 8.37 1.90
N TYR A 357 -15.89 7.38 2.77
CA TYR A 357 -15.61 5.97 2.47
C TYR A 357 -16.86 5.11 2.60
N GLY A 358 -16.85 4.00 1.88
CA GLY A 358 -17.82 2.92 2.00
C GLY A 358 -17.20 1.67 2.61
N ILE A 359 -18.07 0.73 3.01
CA ILE A 359 -17.66 -0.59 3.52
C ILE A 359 -18.24 -1.64 2.57
N ARG A 360 -17.41 -2.60 2.13
CA ARG A 360 -17.82 -3.68 1.24
C ARG A 360 -17.20 -5.00 1.65
N GLU A 361 -17.83 -6.10 1.25
CA GLU A 361 -17.23 -7.43 1.37
C GLU A 361 -16.12 -7.61 0.34
N ILE A 362 -15.06 -8.34 0.73
CA ILE A 362 -14.06 -8.81 -0.24
C ILE A 362 -14.75 -9.77 -1.21
N PRO A 363 -14.51 -9.67 -2.54
CA PRO A 363 -15.09 -10.57 -3.52
C PRO A 363 -14.88 -12.04 -3.15
N ALA A 364 -15.96 -12.83 -3.19
CA ALA A 364 -15.99 -14.20 -2.69
C ALA A 364 -14.90 -15.11 -3.30
N GLU A 365 -14.59 -14.89 -4.58
CA GLU A 365 -13.59 -15.67 -5.32
C GLU A 365 -12.13 -15.45 -4.85
N THR A 366 -11.88 -14.35 -4.11
CA THR A 366 -10.55 -14.04 -3.57
C THR A 366 -10.53 -14.08 -2.04
N ALA A 367 -11.68 -14.09 -1.38
CA ALA A 367 -11.80 -13.92 0.06
C ALA A 367 -11.03 -14.98 0.87
N GLU A 368 -11.03 -16.24 0.44
CA GLU A 368 -10.33 -17.32 1.16
C GLU A 368 -8.81 -17.21 1.14
N CYS A 369 -8.26 -16.57 0.10
CA CYS A 369 -6.82 -16.38 -0.08
C CYS A 369 -6.37 -14.97 0.34
N THR A 370 -7.30 -14.11 0.80
CA THR A 370 -7.04 -12.72 1.17
C THR A 370 -6.99 -12.59 2.70
N THR A 371 -6.23 -11.61 3.19
CA THR A 371 -6.17 -11.24 4.62
C THR A 371 -7.53 -10.75 5.16
N THR A 372 -7.55 -10.34 6.42
CA THR A 372 -8.80 -9.97 7.14
C THR A 372 -9.52 -8.77 6.52
N ALA A 373 -8.78 -7.82 5.96
CA ALA A 373 -9.33 -6.63 5.32
C ALA A 373 -8.26 -5.90 4.48
N TYR A 374 -8.71 -4.91 3.69
CA TYR A 374 -7.84 -3.91 3.05
C TYR A 374 -8.64 -2.65 2.67
N TYR A 375 -7.92 -1.56 2.49
CA TYR A 375 -8.49 -0.30 2.02
C TYR A 375 -8.11 -0.04 0.56
N ASN A 376 -9.07 0.41 -0.25
CA ASN A 376 -8.83 0.96 -1.59
C ASN A 376 -9.10 2.47 -1.59
N PRO A 377 -8.13 3.28 -2.05
CA PRO A 377 -8.33 4.73 -2.19
C PRO A 377 -9.49 5.06 -3.14
N GLY A 378 -10.19 6.13 -2.82
CA GLY A 378 -11.15 6.72 -3.72
C GLY A 378 -10.51 7.66 -4.74
N SER A 379 -11.31 8.12 -5.68
CA SER A 379 -10.95 9.15 -6.66
C SER A 379 -12.09 10.15 -6.76
N PRO A 380 -11.96 11.32 -6.12
CA PRO A 380 -13.00 12.35 -6.14
C PRO A 380 -13.25 12.88 -7.55
N GLU A 381 -12.24 12.89 -8.42
CA GLU A 381 -12.31 13.38 -9.80
C GLU A 381 -13.31 12.59 -10.65
N ILE A 382 -13.41 11.29 -10.40
CA ILE A 382 -14.37 10.42 -11.11
C ILE A 382 -15.56 10.01 -10.24
N GLY A 383 -15.65 10.54 -9.00
CA GLY A 383 -16.77 10.32 -8.08
C GLY A 383 -16.79 8.93 -7.44
N ILE A 384 -15.62 8.36 -7.16
CA ILE A 384 -15.45 7.08 -6.46
C ILE A 384 -15.00 7.36 -5.02
N SER A 385 -15.79 6.89 -4.03
CA SER A 385 -15.40 6.96 -2.61
C SER A 385 -14.29 5.98 -2.27
N GLY A 386 -13.53 6.24 -1.19
CA GLY A 386 -12.68 5.23 -0.59
C GLY A 386 -13.49 3.99 -0.18
N THR A 387 -12.87 2.82 -0.11
CA THR A 387 -13.57 1.59 0.27
C THR A 387 -12.75 0.75 1.24
N TYR A 388 -13.34 0.48 2.39
CA TYR A 388 -12.87 -0.49 3.37
C TYR A 388 -13.47 -1.86 3.01
N PHE A 389 -12.65 -2.79 2.54
CA PHE A 389 -13.04 -4.15 2.21
C PHE A 389 -12.84 -5.09 3.40
N VAL A 390 -13.90 -5.81 3.76
CA VAL A 390 -13.95 -6.74 4.90
C VAL A 390 -14.06 -8.17 4.41
N ASN A 391 -13.26 -9.06 4.95
CA ASN A 391 -13.30 -10.48 4.62
C ASN A 391 -14.42 -11.19 5.40
N THR A 392 -15.45 -11.62 4.70
CA THR A 392 -16.60 -12.34 5.26
C THR A 392 -16.52 -13.87 5.10
N SER A 393 -15.40 -14.39 4.58
CA SER A 393 -15.13 -15.83 4.55
C SER A 393 -14.67 -16.33 5.93
N LYS A 394 -14.96 -17.60 6.25
CA LYS A 394 -14.49 -18.25 7.49
C LYS A 394 -14.84 -17.43 8.74
N LEU A 395 -16.11 -17.12 8.94
CA LEU A 395 -16.60 -16.25 10.02
C LEU A 395 -16.11 -16.66 11.42
N ASN A 396 -15.92 -17.96 11.65
CA ASN A 396 -15.36 -18.49 12.90
C ASN A 396 -13.87 -18.14 13.14
N GLN A 397 -13.27 -17.39 12.22
CA GLN A 397 -11.91 -16.86 12.34
C GLN A 397 -11.86 -15.32 12.24
N ARG A 398 -13.03 -14.65 12.34
CA ARG A 398 -13.18 -13.19 12.23
C ARG A 398 -13.88 -12.66 13.50
N PRO A 399 -13.15 -12.59 14.64
CA PRO A 399 -13.76 -12.26 15.92
C PRO A 399 -14.09 -10.77 16.05
N PHE A 400 -15.18 -10.47 16.72
CA PHE A 400 -15.64 -9.11 16.97
C PHE A 400 -14.67 -8.24 17.76
N TRP A 401 -13.83 -8.85 18.61
CA TRP A 401 -12.86 -8.13 19.43
C TRP A 401 -11.68 -7.56 18.63
N GLU A 402 -11.45 -8.00 17.39
CA GLU A 402 -10.46 -7.41 16.48
C GLU A 402 -11.00 -6.21 15.68
N ILE A 403 -12.34 -6.09 15.50
CA ILE A 403 -12.96 -5.10 14.63
C ILE A 403 -12.56 -3.65 14.99
N PRO A 404 -12.47 -3.23 16.27
CA PRO A 404 -12.09 -1.85 16.57
C PRO A 404 -10.71 -1.46 16.07
N ALA A 405 -9.71 -2.31 16.27
CA ALA A 405 -8.34 -2.06 15.79
C ALA A 405 -8.27 -2.09 14.26
N LEU A 406 -8.90 -3.10 13.65
CA LEU A 406 -8.96 -3.24 12.19
C LEU A 406 -9.64 -2.04 11.52
N SER A 407 -10.79 -1.60 12.06
CA SER A 407 -11.51 -0.45 11.51
C SER A 407 -10.74 0.86 11.68
N ALA A 408 -10.02 1.04 12.80
CA ALA A 408 -9.15 2.18 13.00
C ALA A 408 -7.96 2.19 12.00
N HIS A 409 -7.48 1.03 11.56
CA HIS A 409 -6.41 0.89 10.57
C HIS A 409 -6.90 1.20 9.15
N GLU A 410 -7.95 0.51 8.71
CA GLU A 410 -8.39 0.54 7.30
C GLU A 410 -9.25 1.77 6.97
N ALA A 411 -10.11 2.20 7.90
CA ALA A 411 -10.98 3.35 7.69
C ALA A 411 -10.36 4.62 8.30
N VAL A 412 -10.97 5.17 9.33
CA VAL A 412 -10.51 6.36 10.05
C VAL A 412 -10.12 5.98 11.49
N PRO A 413 -9.07 6.56 12.03
CA PRO A 413 -8.16 7.59 11.49
C PRO A 413 -7.04 7.07 10.58
N GLY A 414 -7.05 5.78 10.18
CA GLY A 414 -6.00 5.11 9.44
C GLY A 414 -5.93 5.47 7.94
N HIS A 415 -5.92 4.43 7.10
CA HIS A 415 -5.66 4.57 5.67
C HIS A 415 -6.58 5.57 4.96
N HIS A 416 -7.91 5.48 5.19
CA HIS A 416 -8.82 6.42 4.54
C HIS A 416 -8.50 7.87 4.89
N ASN A 417 -8.37 8.18 6.19
CA ASN A 417 -8.09 9.55 6.63
C ASN A 417 -6.78 10.08 6.03
N GLN A 418 -5.70 9.31 6.10
CA GLN A 418 -4.37 9.72 5.63
C GLN A 418 -4.36 9.93 4.11
N ILE A 419 -4.89 8.97 3.34
CA ILE A 419 -4.79 9.00 1.87
C ILE A 419 -5.76 10.03 1.29
N ALA A 420 -6.99 10.12 1.81
CA ALA A 420 -7.96 11.11 1.35
C ALA A 420 -7.50 12.56 1.67
N LEU A 421 -6.94 12.81 2.87
CA LEU A 421 -6.33 14.11 3.18
C LEU A 421 -5.20 14.44 2.21
N GLN A 422 -4.29 13.49 1.92
CA GLN A 422 -3.18 13.72 0.99
C GLN A 422 -3.67 14.18 -0.39
N GLN A 423 -4.79 13.64 -0.88
CA GLN A 423 -5.38 14.04 -2.16
C GLN A 423 -5.90 15.49 -2.14
N GLU A 424 -6.26 16.03 -0.97
CA GLU A 424 -6.78 17.39 -0.79
C GLU A 424 -5.70 18.44 -0.48
N LEU A 425 -4.47 18.01 -0.14
CA LEU A 425 -3.37 18.94 0.16
C LEU A 425 -2.92 19.71 -1.09
N PRO A 426 -2.36 20.93 -0.92
CA PRO A 426 -1.81 21.73 -2.03
C PRO A 426 -0.43 21.22 -2.45
N LEU A 427 -0.36 19.93 -2.82
CA LEU A 427 0.82 19.22 -3.26
C LEU A 427 0.78 19.02 -4.78
N SER A 428 1.94 18.73 -5.39
CA SER A 428 1.99 18.27 -6.77
C SER A 428 1.22 16.97 -6.95
N ASP A 429 0.71 16.69 -8.15
CA ASP A 429 0.02 15.43 -8.44
C ASP A 429 0.95 14.22 -8.23
N PHE A 430 2.24 14.37 -8.52
CA PHE A 430 3.24 13.37 -8.17
C PHE A 430 3.23 13.04 -6.66
N ARG A 431 3.13 14.04 -5.78
CA ARG A 431 3.05 13.83 -4.33
C ARG A 431 1.70 13.27 -3.89
N LYS A 432 0.61 13.71 -4.50
CA LYS A 432 -0.74 13.23 -4.16
C LYS A 432 -0.96 11.77 -4.53
N TYR A 433 -0.49 11.38 -5.70
CA TYR A 433 -0.85 10.10 -6.32
C TYR A 433 0.35 9.20 -6.63
N GLY A 434 1.52 9.75 -6.92
CA GLY A 434 2.71 9.01 -7.36
C GLY A 434 3.67 8.62 -6.25
N ALA A 435 3.81 9.45 -5.20
CA ALA A 435 4.73 9.21 -4.11
C ALA A 435 4.02 8.63 -2.89
N SER A 436 4.31 7.37 -2.56
CA SER A 436 3.83 6.71 -1.35
C SER A 436 4.98 5.95 -0.69
N PHE A 437 5.07 6.05 0.63
CA PHE A 437 6.11 5.39 1.42
C PHE A 437 5.45 4.41 2.38
N THR A 438 5.69 3.12 2.18
CA THR A 438 5.04 2.04 2.94
C THR A 438 5.18 2.24 4.45
N ALA A 439 6.37 2.65 4.92
CA ALA A 439 6.59 2.88 6.36
C ALA A 439 5.79 4.06 6.91
N PHE A 440 5.50 5.07 6.12
CA PHE A 440 4.61 6.16 6.53
C PHE A 440 3.15 5.69 6.56
N THR A 441 2.66 5.14 5.46
CA THR A 441 1.25 4.77 5.30
C THR A 441 0.83 3.66 6.25
N GLU A 442 1.64 2.60 6.36
CA GLU A 442 1.36 1.46 7.24
C GLU A 442 1.71 1.77 8.71
N GLY A 443 2.76 2.58 8.92
CA GLY A 443 3.10 3.08 10.25
C GLY A 443 1.98 3.94 10.82
N TRP A 444 1.37 4.80 10.00
CA TRP A 444 0.20 5.58 10.37
C TRP A 444 -1.00 4.69 10.67
N GLY A 445 -1.29 3.69 9.82
CA GLY A 445 -2.37 2.72 10.06
C GLY A 445 -2.21 2.02 11.41
N LEU A 446 -1.01 1.53 11.73
CA LEU A 446 -0.74 0.87 13.01
C LEU A 446 -0.79 1.86 14.20
N TYR A 447 -0.29 3.07 14.03
CA TYR A 447 -0.43 4.14 15.02
C TYR A 447 -1.90 4.48 15.28
N SER A 448 -2.73 4.47 14.25
CA SER A 448 -4.18 4.71 14.33
C SER A 448 -4.91 3.64 15.15
N GLU A 449 -4.47 2.38 15.09
CA GLU A 449 -4.99 1.32 15.97
C GLU A 449 -4.76 1.71 17.45
N ARG A 450 -3.58 2.26 17.78
CA ARG A 450 -3.28 2.70 19.14
C ARG A 450 -4.13 3.89 19.60
N LEU A 451 -4.50 4.81 18.70
CA LEU A 451 -5.40 5.93 19.01
C LEU A 451 -6.80 5.48 19.49
N GLY A 452 -7.14 4.21 19.27
CA GLY A 452 -8.31 3.61 19.88
C GLY A 452 -8.34 3.68 21.41
N ILE A 453 -7.16 3.86 22.07
CA ILE A 453 -7.06 4.08 23.52
C ILE A 453 -7.68 5.45 23.87
N GLU A 454 -7.26 6.51 23.20
CA GLU A 454 -7.76 7.87 23.37
C GLU A 454 -9.24 7.99 22.99
N MET A 455 -9.68 7.21 22.01
CA MET A 455 -11.08 7.14 21.59
C MET A 455 -11.97 6.33 22.53
N GLY A 456 -11.40 5.57 23.49
CA GLY A 456 -12.14 4.69 24.39
C GLY A 456 -12.74 3.46 23.69
N LEU A 457 -12.12 2.97 22.61
CA LEU A 457 -12.62 1.82 21.85
C LEU A 457 -12.34 0.48 22.54
N TYR A 458 -11.34 0.42 23.39
CA TYR A 458 -10.87 -0.80 24.07
C TYR A 458 -11.42 -0.90 25.49
N ASP A 459 -12.74 -0.75 25.61
CA ASP A 459 -13.54 -0.69 26.85
C ASP A 459 -13.69 -2.04 27.55
N THR A 460 -13.27 -3.14 26.92
CA THR A 460 -13.27 -4.49 27.50
C THR A 460 -11.90 -5.15 27.33
N PRO A 461 -11.53 -6.09 28.24
CA PRO A 461 -10.29 -6.85 28.09
C PRO A 461 -10.18 -7.60 26.74
N ALA A 462 -11.30 -8.07 26.19
CA ALA A 462 -11.32 -8.73 24.89
C ALA A 462 -10.89 -7.78 23.75
N LYS A 463 -11.43 -6.56 23.71
CA LYS A 463 -11.09 -5.56 22.68
C LYS A 463 -9.65 -5.05 22.87
N ASP A 464 -9.15 -4.89 24.11
CA ASP A 464 -7.77 -4.50 24.37
C ASP A 464 -6.79 -5.62 23.99
N MET A 465 -7.16 -6.89 24.23
CA MET A 465 -6.41 -8.05 23.71
C MET A 465 -6.39 -8.04 22.18
N GLY A 466 -7.47 -7.62 21.50
CA GLY A 466 -7.54 -7.46 20.06
C GLY A 466 -6.53 -6.44 19.54
N ARG A 467 -6.47 -5.27 20.14
CA ARG A 467 -5.46 -4.25 19.85
C ARG A 467 -4.04 -4.79 20.02
N LEU A 468 -3.77 -5.41 21.17
CA LEU A 468 -2.46 -5.98 21.46
C LEU A 468 -2.10 -7.14 20.52
N SER A 469 -3.08 -7.94 20.09
CA SER A 469 -2.87 -9.00 19.09
C SER A 469 -2.44 -8.42 17.75
N TYR A 470 -3.05 -7.31 17.32
CA TYR A 470 -2.69 -6.62 16.08
C TYR A 470 -1.32 -5.94 16.18
N GLU A 471 -1.01 -5.29 17.32
CA GLU A 471 0.32 -4.72 17.57
C GLU A 471 1.39 -5.83 17.61
N MET A 472 1.12 -6.94 18.29
CA MET A 472 1.99 -8.12 18.34
C MET A 472 2.22 -8.73 16.97
N TRP A 473 1.18 -8.83 16.16
CA TRP A 473 1.30 -9.29 14.79
C TRP A 473 2.37 -8.51 14.03
N ARG A 474 2.31 -7.16 14.10
CA ARG A 474 3.28 -6.29 13.40
C ARG A 474 4.68 -6.32 14.03
N ALA A 475 4.79 -6.55 15.35
CA ALA A 475 6.08 -6.80 15.99
C ALA A 475 6.69 -8.14 15.52
N CYS A 476 5.90 -9.21 15.47
CA CYS A 476 6.34 -10.51 14.93
C CYS A 476 6.84 -10.43 13.49
N ARG A 477 6.26 -9.54 12.65
CA ARG A 477 6.71 -9.32 11.26
C ARG A 477 8.18 -8.93 11.19
N LEU A 478 8.68 -8.07 12.11
CA LEU A 478 10.09 -7.67 12.13
C LEU A 478 11.02 -8.87 12.36
N VAL A 479 10.60 -9.82 13.20
CA VAL A 479 11.38 -11.02 13.54
C VAL A 479 11.29 -12.06 12.42
N VAL A 480 10.08 -12.28 11.89
CA VAL A 480 9.81 -13.35 10.94
C VAL A 480 10.36 -13.01 9.54
N ASP A 481 10.12 -11.80 9.04
CA ASP A 481 10.62 -11.37 7.73
C ASP A 481 12.16 -11.41 7.68
N THR A 482 12.83 -10.84 8.68
CA THR A 482 14.30 -10.90 8.81
C THR A 482 14.80 -12.33 9.09
N GLY A 483 14.03 -13.12 9.85
CA GLY A 483 14.29 -14.54 10.09
C GLY A 483 14.35 -15.33 8.81
N ILE A 484 13.35 -15.19 7.96
CA ILE A 484 13.24 -15.87 6.66
C ILE A 484 14.33 -15.37 5.70
N HIS A 485 14.42 -14.05 5.49
CA HIS A 485 15.20 -13.48 4.40
C HIS A 485 16.66 -13.22 4.72
N ALA A 486 17.05 -13.17 5.99
CA ALA A 486 18.44 -12.94 6.39
C ALA A 486 19.04 -14.06 7.27
N LYS A 487 18.20 -14.80 8.03
CA LYS A 487 18.68 -15.81 9.00
C LYS A 487 18.37 -17.25 8.58
N GLY A 488 17.75 -17.47 7.41
CA GLY A 488 17.49 -18.79 6.85
C GLY A 488 16.39 -19.58 7.57
N TRP A 489 15.43 -18.90 8.21
CA TRP A 489 14.30 -19.57 8.85
C TRP A 489 13.43 -20.30 7.80
N SER A 490 12.96 -21.47 8.17
CA SER A 490 11.92 -22.17 7.42
C SER A 490 10.56 -21.52 7.65
N LYS A 491 9.60 -21.82 6.76
CA LYS A 491 8.20 -21.43 6.91
C LYS A 491 7.61 -21.91 8.25
N GLN A 492 7.95 -23.13 8.67
CA GLN A 492 7.47 -23.71 9.92
C GLN A 492 7.97 -22.96 11.14
N GLN A 493 9.25 -22.53 11.15
CA GLN A 493 9.79 -21.68 12.22
C GLN A 493 9.07 -20.34 12.29
N ALA A 494 8.78 -19.74 11.16
CA ALA A 494 8.03 -18.50 11.06
C ALA A 494 6.59 -18.64 11.60
N ILE A 495 5.87 -19.71 11.19
CA ILE A 495 4.52 -20.02 11.68
C ILE A 495 4.53 -20.27 13.18
N ALA A 496 5.48 -21.09 13.68
CA ALA A 496 5.60 -21.37 15.13
C ALA A 496 5.80 -20.09 15.93
N PHE A 497 6.73 -19.23 15.50
CA PHE A 497 6.98 -17.96 16.19
C PHE A 497 5.73 -17.08 16.27
N MET A 498 4.96 -16.96 15.17
CA MET A 498 3.73 -16.17 15.17
C MET A 498 2.63 -16.81 16.02
N THR A 499 2.50 -18.13 16.01
CA THR A 499 1.52 -18.88 16.79
C THR A 499 1.76 -18.72 18.30
N ASP A 500 3.01 -18.78 18.73
CA ASP A 500 3.41 -18.68 20.13
C ASP A 500 3.25 -17.25 20.71
N ASN A 501 3.29 -16.26 19.85
CA ASN A 501 3.32 -14.86 20.29
C ASN A 501 2.00 -14.10 20.06
N SER A 502 1.17 -14.47 19.09
CA SER A 502 -0.04 -13.71 18.75
C SER A 502 -1.34 -14.46 19.08
N ALA A 503 -2.46 -13.74 19.07
CA ALA A 503 -3.81 -14.33 19.15
C ALA A 503 -4.44 -14.59 17.76
N LEU A 504 -3.71 -14.38 16.68
CA LEU A 504 -4.18 -14.57 15.32
C LEU A 504 -4.68 -15.99 15.05
N SER A 505 -5.63 -16.12 14.14
CA SER A 505 -6.09 -17.43 13.67
C SER A 505 -5.01 -18.15 12.84
N ALA A 506 -5.03 -19.48 12.84
CA ALA A 506 -4.07 -20.28 12.08
C ALA A 506 -4.11 -19.95 10.56
N ALA A 507 -5.31 -19.72 10.02
CA ALA A 507 -5.45 -19.35 8.61
C ALA A 507 -4.82 -17.98 8.30
N ASN A 508 -4.95 -17.02 9.21
CA ASN A 508 -4.31 -15.71 9.03
C ASN A 508 -2.78 -15.81 9.11
N ILE A 509 -2.25 -16.59 10.06
CA ILE A 509 -0.80 -16.84 10.18
C ILE A 509 -0.24 -17.47 8.91
N GLU A 510 -0.91 -18.50 8.38
CA GLU A 510 -0.49 -19.18 7.14
C GLU A 510 -0.47 -18.22 5.95
N ALA A 511 -1.53 -17.43 5.74
CA ALA A 511 -1.63 -16.46 4.66
C ALA A 511 -0.54 -15.38 4.78
N GLU A 512 -0.30 -14.89 5.99
CA GLU A 512 0.69 -13.85 6.25
C GLU A 512 2.13 -14.33 6.07
N VAL A 513 2.47 -15.52 6.55
CA VAL A 513 3.82 -16.07 6.35
C VAL A 513 4.08 -16.29 4.85
N ASN A 514 3.09 -16.77 4.09
CA ASN A 514 3.19 -16.87 2.63
C ASN A 514 3.42 -15.49 1.98
N ARG A 515 2.73 -14.45 2.46
CA ARG A 515 2.92 -13.08 2.01
C ARG A 515 4.35 -12.59 2.27
N TYR A 516 4.89 -12.79 3.49
CA TYR A 516 6.25 -12.35 3.83
C TYR A 516 7.28 -13.04 2.95
N ILE A 517 7.17 -14.34 2.76
CA ILE A 517 8.06 -15.10 1.87
C ILE A 517 8.02 -14.54 0.43
N SER A 518 6.83 -14.22 -0.08
CA SER A 518 6.66 -13.79 -1.47
C SER A 518 6.90 -12.30 -1.71
N TRP A 519 6.96 -11.49 -0.64
CA TRP A 519 7.14 -10.04 -0.70
C TRP A 519 8.15 -9.54 0.35
N PRO A 520 9.45 -9.76 0.14
CA PRO A 520 10.50 -9.44 1.11
C PRO A 520 10.52 -7.98 1.54
N GLY A 521 10.62 -7.73 2.84
CA GLY A 521 10.82 -6.41 3.43
C GLY A 521 9.56 -5.58 3.64
N GLN A 522 8.46 -5.84 2.91
CA GLN A 522 7.22 -5.04 3.03
C GLN A 522 6.64 -5.10 4.44
N ALA A 523 6.68 -6.27 5.05
CA ALA A 523 6.15 -6.50 6.39
C ALA A 523 6.85 -5.69 7.49
N LEU A 524 8.07 -5.21 7.27
CA LEU A 524 8.86 -4.44 8.22
C LEU A 524 8.35 -3.01 8.41
N ALA A 525 7.73 -2.46 7.39
CA ALA A 525 7.32 -1.07 7.30
C ALA A 525 6.36 -0.64 8.43
N TYR A 526 5.40 -1.50 8.76
CA TYR A 526 4.34 -1.26 9.74
C TYR A 526 4.86 -0.83 11.10
N LYS A 527 5.62 -1.72 11.73
CA LYS A 527 6.08 -1.49 13.10
C LYS A 527 7.17 -0.43 13.17
N LEU A 528 8.07 -0.38 12.20
CA LEU A 528 9.11 0.66 12.17
C LEU A 528 8.51 2.06 11.96
N GLY A 529 7.50 2.19 11.11
CA GLY A 529 6.78 3.45 10.93
C GLY A 529 6.02 3.87 12.18
N GLU A 530 5.28 2.96 12.82
CA GLU A 530 4.55 3.23 14.07
C GLU A 530 5.50 3.64 15.19
N LEU A 531 6.63 2.96 15.35
CA LEU A 531 7.64 3.31 16.36
C LEU A 531 8.18 4.72 16.14
N LYS A 532 8.44 5.12 14.88
CA LYS A 532 8.91 6.47 14.57
C LYS A 532 7.84 7.53 14.88
N ILE A 533 6.59 7.31 14.53
CA ILE A 533 5.50 8.25 14.84
C ILE A 533 5.32 8.40 16.35
N ARG A 534 5.40 7.30 17.10
CA ARG A 534 5.32 7.34 18.57
C ARG A 534 6.49 8.09 19.19
N GLU A 535 7.72 7.79 18.75
CA GLU A 535 8.93 8.51 19.18
C GLU A 535 8.76 10.02 18.97
N LEU A 536 8.27 10.44 17.82
CA LEU A 536 8.03 11.86 17.51
C LEU A 536 6.93 12.47 18.37
N ARG A 537 5.86 11.72 18.67
CA ARG A 537 4.81 12.15 19.60
C ARG A 537 5.38 12.32 21.03
N ASP A 538 6.20 11.40 21.48
CA ASP A 538 6.81 11.46 22.81
C ASP A 538 7.78 12.67 22.91
N ILE A 539 8.59 12.92 21.87
CA ILE A 539 9.45 14.11 21.76
C ILE A 539 8.59 15.38 21.80
N ALA A 540 7.56 15.47 20.99
CA ALA A 540 6.69 16.65 20.94
C ALA A 540 5.99 16.90 22.28
N THR A 541 5.45 15.86 22.91
CA THR A 541 4.82 15.95 24.23
C THR A 541 5.79 16.46 25.28
N LYS A 542 7.02 15.92 25.31
CA LYS A 542 8.05 16.32 26.26
C LYS A 542 8.51 17.77 26.03
N GLU A 543 8.75 18.14 24.78
CA GLU A 543 9.33 19.43 24.39
C GLU A 543 8.34 20.61 24.53
N LEU A 544 7.04 20.37 24.27
CA LEU A 544 5.97 21.36 24.33
C LEU A 544 5.27 21.41 25.70
N GLY A 545 5.33 20.34 26.49
CA GLY A 545 4.69 20.28 27.81
C GLY A 545 3.20 20.61 27.74
N SER A 546 2.77 21.65 28.48
CA SER A 546 1.36 22.08 28.47
C SER A 546 0.86 22.70 27.17
N LYS A 547 1.76 23.07 26.25
CA LYS A 547 1.42 23.55 24.91
C LYS A 547 1.17 22.41 23.91
N PHE A 548 1.43 21.16 24.27
CA PHE A 548 1.20 20.02 23.38
C PHE A 548 -0.28 19.85 23.09
N ASP A 549 -0.64 19.90 21.82
CA ASP A 549 -1.98 19.58 21.31
C ASP A 549 -1.91 18.37 20.37
N LEU A 550 -2.68 17.33 20.69
CA LEU A 550 -2.66 16.08 19.95
C LEU A 550 -3.23 16.23 18.54
N ALA A 551 -4.27 17.05 18.36
CA ALA A 551 -4.87 17.28 17.04
C ALA A 551 -3.88 18.04 16.14
N ALA A 552 -3.22 19.08 16.67
CA ALA A 552 -2.19 19.81 15.95
C ALA A 552 -0.97 18.92 15.59
N PHE A 553 -0.59 18.00 16.47
CA PHE A 553 0.45 17.00 16.16
C PHE A 553 0.06 16.11 15.00
N HIS A 554 -1.17 15.57 14.99
CA HIS A 554 -1.65 14.74 13.90
C HIS A 554 -1.75 15.51 12.58
N ASP A 555 -2.24 16.75 12.63
CA ASP A 555 -2.27 17.63 11.46
C ASP A 555 -0.85 17.93 10.94
N ALA A 556 0.12 18.09 11.85
CA ALA A 556 1.53 18.25 11.47
C ALA A 556 2.09 16.99 10.81
N VAL A 557 1.79 15.79 11.32
CA VAL A 557 2.23 14.49 10.72
C VAL A 557 1.66 14.32 9.32
N LEU A 558 0.37 14.59 9.13
CA LEU A 558 -0.34 14.34 7.86
C LEU A 558 -0.22 15.49 6.85
N GLY A 559 0.15 16.69 7.29
CA GLY A 559 0.07 17.93 6.50
C GLY A 559 1.02 18.02 5.31
N GLN A 560 1.96 17.07 5.18
CA GLN A 560 2.85 16.96 4.02
C GLN A 560 2.55 15.71 3.17
N GLY A 561 1.45 15.00 3.46
CA GLY A 561 1.16 13.70 2.83
C GLY A 561 2.18 12.64 3.20
N SER A 562 2.25 11.55 2.42
CA SER A 562 3.22 10.48 2.64
C SER A 562 4.65 10.95 2.37
N VAL A 563 5.54 10.76 3.35
CA VAL A 563 6.96 11.14 3.28
C VAL A 563 7.85 10.03 3.84
N PRO A 564 9.15 9.97 3.46
CA PRO A 564 10.12 9.11 4.13
C PRO A 564 10.22 9.42 5.63
N LEU A 565 10.52 8.40 6.46
CA LEU A 565 10.57 8.59 7.93
C LEU A 565 11.60 9.61 8.41
N ASN A 566 12.71 9.78 7.70
CA ASN A 566 13.69 10.82 8.01
C ASN A 566 13.18 12.23 7.66
N VAL A 567 12.35 12.38 6.65
CA VAL A 567 11.68 13.65 6.31
C VAL A 567 10.61 13.96 7.35
N LEU A 568 9.82 12.95 7.77
CA LEU A 568 8.85 13.11 8.85
C LEU A 568 9.53 13.54 10.17
N ASP A 569 10.69 12.94 10.49
CA ASP A 569 11.47 13.30 11.68
C ASP A 569 11.84 14.79 11.67
N GLN A 570 12.37 15.30 10.56
CA GLN A 570 12.71 16.73 10.43
C GLN A 570 11.46 17.61 10.50
N GLN A 571 10.41 17.25 9.79
CA GLN A 571 9.13 17.99 9.77
C GLN A 571 8.55 18.20 11.17
N ILE A 572 8.52 17.17 11.99
CA ILE A 572 7.99 17.26 13.35
C ILE A 572 8.91 18.05 14.28
N LYS A 573 10.24 17.92 14.14
CA LYS A 573 11.19 18.77 14.88
C LYS A 573 11.04 20.24 14.55
N ASP A 574 10.85 20.58 13.27
CA ASP A 574 10.62 21.95 12.83
C ASP A 574 9.26 22.49 13.34
N TRP A 575 8.21 21.65 13.30
CA TRP A 575 6.92 22.00 13.89
C TRP A 575 7.02 22.26 15.40
N VAL A 576 7.69 21.39 16.16
CA VAL A 576 7.92 21.58 17.61
C VAL A 576 8.66 22.90 17.88
N ALA A 577 9.70 23.21 17.09
CA ALA A 577 10.43 24.45 17.23
C ALA A 577 9.53 25.67 16.97
N ALA A 578 8.67 25.62 15.97
CA ALA A 578 7.71 26.68 15.67
C ALA A 578 6.66 26.85 16.79
N GLU A 579 6.09 25.74 17.31
CA GLU A 579 5.10 25.79 18.39
C GLU A 579 5.67 26.37 19.70
N LYS A 580 6.95 26.12 20.01
CA LYS A 580 7.62 26.74 21.18
C LYS A 580 7.65 28.26 21.11
N THR A 581 7.74 28.83 19.91
CA THR A 581 7.82 30.31 19.70
C THR A 581 6.46 30.97 19.69
N LYS A 582 5.36 30.22 19.55
CA LYS A 582 4.00 30.80 19.69
C LYS A 582 3.75 31.10 21.16
N GLY A 583 3.41 32.36 21.44
CA GLY A 583 3.26 32.93 22.80
C GLY A 583 2.15 32.30 23.62
#